data_1d1fa8c8503b1f1aafab8307f201bd4f
#
_entry.id   1d1fa8c8503b1f1aafab8307f201bd4f
#
_cell.length_a   1.000
_cell.length_b   1.000
_cell.length_c   1.000
_cell.angle_alpha   90.00
_cell.angle_beta   90.00
_cell.angle_gamma   90.00
#
_symmetry.space_group_name_H-M   'P 1'
#
loop_
_entity.id
_entity.type
_entity.pdbx_description
1 polymer ?
#
loop_
_entity_poly.entity_id
_entity_poly.type
_entity_poly.pdbx_seq_one_letter_code
_entity_poly.pdbx_strand_id
1 'polypeptide(L)'
;PGTDILDTWNGQMGWRWMFWAENVPAVLFFVCMFFVPESPKWMVFNHRKEGALKLWKRIGGEQYAQEELRVTQENASQDSGKVPFLSLFKGKMKRVIWIGIILAAFQQWCGINVIFNYAQEIFTSAGYTISDMFFNIIVTGSANLIFTVIAIFTVDKLGRRALMRFGALSLTLIYLVMGCCYFFEIQGFLLLLLVVLAIACYAVSLGAVVWVILAEIFPTRVRGTAVAISTFALWAACFILTYTFPILNNSLGADGTFWLYGAICLAGYLFITFRLPETKQKSLEEIEKELLK
;
A
#
# COMPACT_ATOMS: atom_id res chain seq x y z
N PRO A 1 -24.50 -36.94 -14.10
CA PRO A 1 -23.30 -37.44 -13.50
C PRO A 1 -22.32 -36.28 -13.48
N GLY A 2 -22.15 -35.68 -12.29
CA GLY A 2 -21.21 -34.61 -12.13
C GLY A 2 -19.81 -35.17 -12.21
N THR A 3 -19.06 -34.77 -13.22
CA THR A 3 -17.60 -34.93 -13.23
C THR A 3 -17.08 -34.18 -12.03
N ASP A 4 -16.44 -34.88 -11.12
CA ASP A 4 -15.83 -34.27 -9.95
C ASP A 4 -14.84 -33.20 -10.46
N ILE A 5 -14.91 -31.96 -9.96
CA ILE A 5 -14.03 -30.87 -10.39
C ILE A 5 -12.56 -31.30 -10.29
N LEU A 6 -12.25 -32.17 -9.34
CA LEU A 6 -10.92 -32.76 -9.15
C LEU A 6 -10.45 -33.62 -10.33
N ASP A 7 -11.38 -34.22 -11.12
CA ASP A 7 -11.06 -35.03 -12.29
C ASP A 7 -10.92 -34.21 -13.57
N THR A 8 -11.23 -32.91 -13.52
CA THR A 8 -11.05 -32.01 -14.67
C THR A 8 -9.60 -31.57 -14.80
N TRP A 9 -9.17 -31.24 -16.03
CA TRP A 9 -7.86 -30.64 -16.27
C TRP A 9 -7.64 -29.37 -15.40
N ASN A 10 -8.66 -28.55 -15.23
CA ASN A 10 -8.59 -27.33 -14.38
C ASN A 10 -8.35 -27.69 -12.91
N GLY A 11 -8.99 -28.73 -12.39
CA GLY A 11 -8.78 -29.19 -11.02
C GLY A 11 -7.40 -29.81 -10.77
N GLN A 12 -6.83 -30.48 -11.80
CA GLN A 12 -5.53 -31.14 -11.67
C GLN A 12 -4.35 -30.28 -12.06
N MET A 13 -4.43 -29.51 -13.13
CA MET A 13 -3.31 -28.79 -13.73
C MET A 13 -3.55 -27.28 -13.87
N GLY A 14 -4.80 -26.81 -14.04
CA GLY A 14 -5.11 -25.42 -14.34
C GLY A 14 -4.58 -24.45 -13.28
N TRP A 15 -4.77 -24.76 -12.00
CA TRP A 15 -4.27 -23.94 -10.89
C TRP A 15 -2.73 -23.84 -10.88
N ARG A 16 -2.02 -24.91 -11.30
CA ARG A 16 -0.55 -24.87 -11.41
C ARG A 16 -0.11 -23.90 -12.49
N TRP A 17 -0.80 -23.88 -13.63
CA TRP A 17 -0.52 -22.95 -14.70
C TRP A 17 -0.78 -21.49 -14.29
N MET A 18 -1.81 -21.24 -13.48
CA MET A 18 -2.03 -19.91 -12.91
C MET A 18 -0.83 -19.43 -12.11
N PHE A 19 -0.31 -20.25 -11.19
CA PHE A 19 0.91 -19.93 -10.43
C PHE A 19 2.16 -19.84 -11.31
N TRP A 20 2.27 -20.70 -12.35
CA TRP A 20 3.37 -20.61 -13.29
C TRP A 20 3.35 -19.33 -14.12
N ALA A 21 2.19 -18.79 -14.45
CA ALA A 21 2.06 -17.54 -15.19
C ALA A 21 2.67 -16.34 -14.46
N GLU A 22 2.66 -16.34 -13.11
CA GLU A 22 3.29 -15.31 -12.29
C GLU A 22 4.82 -15.28 -12.46
N ASN A 23 5.44 -16.37 -12.88
CA ASN A 23 6.89 -16.40 -13.14
C ASN A 23 7.27 -15.56 -14.36
N VAL A 24 6.39 -15.35 -15.32
CA VAL A 24 6.70 -14.58 -16.53
C VAL A 24 7.09 -13.12 -16.18
N PRO A 25 6.24 -12.33 -15.49
CA PRO A 25 6.64 -10.99 -15.06
C PRO A 25 7.80 -11.02 -14.05
N ALA A 26 7.89 -12.03 -13.17
CA ALA A 26 8.98 -12.15 -12.21
C ALA A 26 10.34 -12.35 -12.89
N VAL A 27 10.44 -13.24 -13.87
CA VAL A 27 11.66 -13.47 -14.65
C VAL A 27 12.01 -12.24 -15.48
N LEU A 28 11.01 -11.60 -16.11
CA LEU A 28 11.24 -10.36 -16.85
C LEU A 28 11.80 -9.27 -15.95
N PHE A 29 11.20 -9.07 -14.78
CA PHE A 29 11.70 -8.11 -13.79
C PHE A 29 13.13 -8.46 -13.34
N PHE A 30 13.39 -9.72 -13.02
CA PHE A 30 14.71 -10.19 -12.62
C PHE A 30 15.77 -9.89 -13.70
N VAL A 31 15.47 -10.18 -14.96
CA VAL A 31 16.37 -9.87 -16.08
C VAL A 31 16.55 -8.36 -16.24
N CYS A 32 15.49 -7.57 -16.15
CA CYS A 32 15.59 -6.11 -16.23
C CYS A 32 16.46 -5.51 -15.13
N MET A 33 16.48 -6.10 -13.92
CA MET A 33 17.30 -5.62 -12.81
C MET A 33 18.82 -5.66 -13.09
N PHE A 34 19.30 -6.53 -13.99
CA PHE A 34 20.72 -6.53 -14.39
C PHE A 34 21.10 -5.29 -15.21
N PHE A 35 20.14 -4.61 -15.82
CA PHE A 35 20.36 -3.39 -16.60
C PHE A 35 20.19 -2.11 -15.78
N VAL A 36 19.70 -2.22 -14.55
CA VAL A 36 19.53 -1.07 -13.66
C VAL A 36 20.86 -0.75 -12.98
N PRO A 37 21.38 0.46 -13.13
CA PRO A 37 22.61 0.87 -12.45
C PRO A 37 22.37 1.00 -10.94
N GLU A 38 23.46 0.87 -10.17
CA GLU A 38 23.44 1.09 -8.73
C GLU A 38 22.98 2.51 -8.36
N SER A 39 22.36 2.67 -7.19
CA SER A 39 21.94 3.98 -6.71
C SER A 39 23.14 4.93 -6.57
N PRO A 40 23.10 6.14 -7.17
CA PRO A 40 24.19 7.11 -7.04
C PRO A 40 24.52 7.46 -5.58
N LYS A 41 23.50 7.61 -4.73
CA LYS A 41 23.70 7.86 -3.29
C LYS A 41 24.44 6.70 -2.63
N TRP A 42 24.04 5.47 -2.90
CA TRP A 42 24.74 4.28 -2.40
C TRP A 42 26.19 4.22 -2.87
N MET A 43 26.46 4.59 -4.13
CA MET A 43 27.84 4.66 -4.66
C MET A 43 28.71 5.64 -3.88
N VAL A 44 28.16 6.81 -3.49
CA VAL A 44 28.92 7.81 -2.68
C VAL A 44 29.23 7.25 -1.30
N PHE A 45 28.27 6.59 -0.63
CA PHE A 45 28.50 5.95 0.67
C PHE A 45 29.53 4.81 0.61
N ASN A 46 29.65 4.15 -0.55
CA ASN A 46 30.65 3.10 -0.79
C ASN A 46 31.90 3.61 -1.52
N HIS A 47 32.22 4.90 -1.38
CA HIS A 47 33.44 5.54 -1.93
C HIS A 47 33.57 5.48 -3.47
N ARG A 48 32.49 5.21 -4.23
CA ARG A 48 32.45 5.16 -5.69
C ARG A 48 31.95 6.47 -6.30
N LYS A 49 32.59 7.60 -5.95
CA LYS A 49 32.11 8.96 -6.29
C LYS A 49 32.04 9.22 -7.80
N GLU A 50 32.99 8.74 -8.56
CA GLU A 50 33.06 8.93 -10.03
C GLU A 50 31.89 8.26 -10.74
N GLY A 51 31.48 7.07 -10.29
CA GLY A 51 30.34 6.35 -10.82
C GLY A 51 29.03 7.11 -10.54
N ALA A 52 28.87 7.62 -9.32
CA ALA A 52 27.73 8.42 -8.92
C ALA A 52 27.61 9.71 -9.74
N LEU A 53 28.74 10.43 -9.91
CA LEU A 53 28.79 11.65 -10.70
C LEU A 53 28.38 11.41 -12.16
N LYS A 54 28.87 10.32 -12.78
CA LYS A 54 28.54 9.94 -14.15
C LYS A 54 27.04 9.67 -14.31
N LEU A 55 26.41 9.03 -13.33
CA LEU A 55 24.99 8.76 -13.34
C LEU A 55 24.16 10.03 -13.18
N TRP A 56 24.51 10.89 -12.20
CA TRP A 56 23.81 12.17 -12.02
C TRP A 56 23.95 13.10 -13.22
N LYS A 57 25.13 13.11 -13.90
CA LYS A 57 25.31 13.85 -15.16
C LYS A 57 24.34 13.40 -16.26
N ARG A 58 24.03 12.09 -16.32
CA ARG A 58 23.04 11.54 -17.27
C ARG A 58 21.61 11.96 -16.94
N ILE A 59 21.31 12.18 -15.65
CA ILE A 59 19.95 12.50 -15.18
C ILE A 59 19.67 14.01 -15.33
N GLY A 60 20.55 14.87 -14.86
CA GLY A 60 20.28 16.31 -14.75
C GLY A 60 21.42 17.23 -15.23
N GLY A 61 22.45 16.70 -15.88
CA GLY A 61 23.59 17.48 -16.36
C GLY A 61 24.66 17.76 -15.31
N GLU A 62 25.66 18.54 -15.68
CA GLU A 62 26.89 18.74 -14.88
C GLU A 62 26.61 19.46 -13.55
N GLN A 63 25.85 20.56 -13.59
CA GLN A 63 25.57 21.37 -12.40
C GLN A 63 24.74 20.60 -11.37
N TYR A 64 23.71 19.88 -11.82
CA TYR A 64 22.90 18.99 -10.98
C TYR A 64 23.76 17.92 -10.33
N ALA A 65 24.66 17.29 -11.10
CA ALA A 65 25.50 16.22 -10.60
C ALA A 65 26.46 16.69 -9.49
N GLN A 66 27.04 17.87 -9.64
CA GLN A 66 27.96 18.44 -8.65
C GLN A 66 27.22 18.84 -7.36
N GLU A 67 26.02 19.43 -7.49
CA GLU A 67 25.22 19.80 -6.31
C GLU A 67 24.73 18.56 -5.55
N GLU A 68 24.21 17.54 -6.24
CA GLU A 68 23.80 16.27 -5.61
C GLU A 68 24.96 15.54 -4.93
N LEU A 69 26.16 15.58 -5.55
CA LEU A 69 27.36 15.01 -4.95
C LEU A 69 27.73 15.76 -3.67
N ARG A 70 27.72 17.08 -3.69
CA ARG A 70 28.03 17.95 -2.54
C ARG A 70 27.06 17.65 -1.38
N VAL A 71 25.76 17.72 -1.65
CA VAL A 71 24.71 17.48 -0.64
C VAL A 71 24.81 16.05 -0.07
N THR A 72 25.07 15.06 -0.93
CA THR A 72 25.19 13.66 -0.47
C THR A 72 26.46 13.47 0.38
N GLN A 73 27.57 14.14 0.06
CA GLN A 73 28.79 14.08 0.86
C GLN A 73 28.66 14.78 2.20
N GLU A 74 28.02 15.94 2.24
CA GLU A 74 27.70 16.66 3.50
C GLU A 74 26.86 15.77 4.42
N ASN A 75 25.83 15.13 3.88
CA ASN A 75 25.00 14.19 4.61
C ASN A 75 25.81 12.94 5.07
N ALA A 76 26.68 12.42 4.23
CA ALA A 76 27.52 11.25 4.56
C ALA A 76 28.55 11.59 5.65
N SER A 77 29.10 12.81 5.69
CA SER A 77 30.04 13.23 6.72
C SER A 77 29.37 13.45 8.09
N GLN A 78 28.11 13.86 8.11
CA GLN A 78 27.31 13.97 9.32
C GLN A 78 26.81 12.61 9.83
N ASP A 79 26.81 11.58 8.99
CA ASP A 79 26.15 10.29 9.21
C ASP A 79 27.13 9.19 9.72
N SER A 80 28.25 9.56 10.33
CA SER A 80 29.31 8.61 10.75
C SER A 80 28.95 7.69 11.94
N GLY A 81 27.67 7.51 12.28
CA GLY A 81 27.24 6.62 13.35
C GLY A 81 26.01 5.79 13.00
N LYS A 82 26.13 4.46 13.06
CA LYS A 82 24.95 3.56 13.06
C LYS A 82 24.01 3.98 14.20
N VAL A 83 22.82 4.42 13.84
CA VAL A 83 21.79 4.76 14.84
C VAL A 83 21.32 3.44 15.50
N PRO A 84 21.47 3.27 16.81
CA PRO A 84 21.00 2.06 17.48
C PRO A 84 19.49 1.89 17.27
N PHE A 85 19.05 0.68 16.93
CA PHE A 85 17.64 0.36 16.67
C PHE A 85 16.70 0.86 17.78
N LEU A 86 17.10 0.66 19.05
CA LEU A 86 16.32 1.09 20.21
C LEU A 86 16.20 2.62 20.35
N SER A 87 17.09 3.39 19.73
CA SER A 87 17.02 4.86 19.77
C SER A 87 15.87 5.41 18.93
N LEU A 88 15.39 4.67 17.95
CA LEU A 88 14.22 5.02 17.13
C LEU A 88 12.94 5.16 17.96
N PHE A 89 12.85 4.41 19.05
CA PHE A 89 11.70 4.44 19.95
C PHE A 89 11.86 5.42 21.13
N LYS A 90 12.88 6.31 21.07
CA LYS A 90 13.13 7.32 22.10
C LYS A 90 12.87 8.73 21.57
N GLY A 91 12.55 9.64 22.50
CA GLY A 91 12.37 11.06 22.19
C GLY A 91 11.26 11.33 21.15
N LYS A 92 11.47 12.36 20.34
CA LYS A 92 10.51 12.81 19.31
C LYS A 92 10.39 11.81 18.15
N MET A 93 11.44 11.06 17.85
CA MET A 93 11.44 10.02 16.80
C MET A 93 10.37 8.95 17.05
N LYS A 94 10.11 8.60 18.30
CA LYS A 94 9.04 7.67 18.68
C LYS A 94 7.70 8.04 18.05
N ARG A 95 7.35 9.34 18.04
CA ARG A 95 6.08 9.83 17.45
C ARG A 95 6.01 9.54 15.94
N VAL A 96 7.11 9.81 15.23
CA VAL A 96 7.18 9.60 13.78
C VAL A 96 7.08 8.11 13.42
N ILE A 97 7.81 7.26 14.15
CA ILE A 97 7.75 5.79 13.98
C ILE A 97 6.32 5.27 14.21
N TRP A 98 5.65 5.72 15.29
CA TRP A 98 4.28 5.29 15.55
C TRP A 98 3.30 5.77 14.47
N ILE A 99 3.47 6.98 13.93
CA ILE A 99 2.66 7.44 12.80
C ILE A 99 2.84 6.49 11.60
N GLY A 100 4.08 6.13 11.26
CA GLY A 100 4.36 5.19 10.18
C GLY A 100 3.76 3.81 10.41
N ILE A 101 3.93 3.23 11.62
CA ILE A 101 3.36 1.93 12.00
C ILE A 101 1.82 1.96 11.89
N ILE A 102 1.18 2.98 12.45
CA ILE A 102 -0.29 3.09 12.43
C ILE A 102 -0.82 3.25 11.00
N LEU A 103 -0.16 4.07 10.17
CA LEU A 103 -0.56 4.23 8.75
C LEU A 103 -0.39 2.93 7.97
N ALA A 104 0.72 2.22 8.19
CA ALA A 104 1.00 0.95 7.56
C ALA A 104 -0.01 -0.14 7.96
N ALA A 105 -0.32 -0.25 9.27
CA ALA A 105 -1.35 -1.16 9.76
C ALA A 105 -2.74 -0.78 9.27
N PHE A 106 -3.08 0.51 9.29
CA PHE A 106 -4.37 1.01 8.80
C PHE A 106 -4.59 0.72 7.32
N GLN A 107 -3.55 0.82 6.47
CA GLN A 107 -3.65 0.48 5.06
C GLN A 107 -4.17 -0.96 4.85
N GLN A 108 -3.80 -1.88 5.72
CA GLN A 108 -4.27 -3.27 5.65
C GLN A 108 -5.64 -3.41 6.31
N TRP A 109 -5.83 -2.82 7.47
CA TRP A 109 -7.07 -2.94 8.25
C TRP A 109 -8.25 -2.14 7.69
N CYS A 110 -8.03 -1.35 6.64
CA CYS A 110 -9.14 -0.78 5.87
C CYS A 110 -10.00 -1.84 5.14
N GLY A 111 -9.66 -3.13 5.23
CA GLY A 111 -10.48 -4.23 4.76
C GLY A 111 -10.35 -4.60 3.29
N ILE A 112 -9.57 -3.86 2.49
CA ILE A 112 -9.49 -4.10 1.04
C ILE A 112 -8.93 -5.48 0.69
N ASN A 113 -7.94 -5.98 1.47
CA ASN A 113 -7.37 -7.30 1.24
C ASN A 113 -8.37 -8.44 1.50
N VAL A 114 -9.38 -8.20 2.32
CA VAL A 114 -10.50 -9.14 2.50
C VAL A 114 -11.29 -9.26 1.20
N ILE A 115 -11.55 -8.15 0.52
CA ILE A 115 -12.26 -8.17 -0.77
C ILE A 115 -11.51 -9.00 -1.81
N PHE A 116 -10.17 -8.92 -1.85
CA PHE A 116 -9.37 -9.70 -2.80
C PHE A 116 -9.23 -11.18 -2.38
N ASN A 117 -8.92 -11.43 -1.11
CA ASN A 117 -8.63 -12.80 -0.64
C ASN A 117 -9.89 -13.66 -0.49
N TYR A 118 -11.02 -13.02 -0.19
CA TYR A 118 -12.31 -13.68 0.04
C TYR A 118 -13.36 -13.24 -0.99
N ALA A 119 -12.93 -12.89 -2.20
CA ALA A 119 -13.80 -12.47 -3.27
C ALA A 119 -14.91 -13.50 -3.55
N GLN A 120 -14.57 -14.80 -3.49
CA GLN A 120 -15.53 -15.87 -3.70
C GLN A 120 -16.67 -15.83 -2.67
N GLU A 121 -16.36 -15.74 -1.40
CA GLU A 121 -17.35 -15.68 -0.31
C GLU A 121 -18.22 -14.41 -0.41
N ILE A 122 -17.59 -13.28 -0.70
CA ILE A 122 -18.28 -11.99 -0.84
C ILE A 122 -19.25 -12.02 -2.02
N PHE A 123 -18.82 -12.53 -3.19
CA PHE A 123 -19.67 -12.60 -4.37
C PHE A 123 -20.74 -13.69 -4.25
N THR A 124 -20.43 -14.84 -3.61
CA THR A 124 -21.44 -15.87 -3.32
C THR A 124 -22.54 -15.34 -2.40
N SER A 125 -22.16 -14.62 -1.34
CA SER A 125 -23.11 -13.95 -0.43
C SER A 125 -23.91 -12.85 -1.12
N ALA A 126 -23.37 -12.27 -2.21
CA ALA A 126 -24.05 -11.30 -3.05
C ALA A 126 -24.99 -11.95 -4.11
N GLY A 127 -25.10 -13.29 -4.12
CA GLY A 127 -25.98 -14.02 -5.03
C GLY A 127 -25.41 -14.32 -6.42
N TYR A 128 -24.10 -14.17 -6.62
CA TYR A 128 -23.47 -14.46 -7.91
C TYR A 128 -23.14 -15.96 -8.05
N THR A 129 -23.26 -16.47 -9.29
CA THR A 129 -22.85 -17.83 -9.65
C THR A 129 -21.33 -17.93 -9.78
N ILE A 130 -20.80 -19.18 -9.78
CA ILE A 130 -19.35 -19.42 -9.94
C ILE A 130 -18.82 -18.86 -11.27
N SER A 131 -19.61 -18.91 -12.36
CA SER A 131 -19.22 -18.34 -13.65
C SER A 131 -19.09 -16.81 -13.59
N ASP A 132 -20.01 -16.16 -12.88
CA ASP A 132 -20.01 -14.69 -12.73
C ASP A 132 -18.87 -14.21 -11.85
N MET A 133 -18.41 -15.05 -10.90
CA MET A 133 -17.28 -14.71 -10.02
C MET A 133 -15.98 -14.47 -10.78
N PHE A 134 -15.65 -15.29 -11.78
CA PHE A 134 -14.45 -15.07 -12.59
C PHE A 134 -14.51 -13.74 -13.34
N PHE A 135 -15.68 -13.41 -13.90
CA PHE A 135 -15.88 -12.10 -14.53
C PHE A 135 -15.71 -10.95 -13.54
N ASN A 136 -16.30 -11.07 -12.35
CA ASN A 136 -16.19 -10.04 -11.31
C ASN A 136 -14.76 -9.87 -10.81
N ILE A 137 -13.95 -10.94 -10.71
CA ILE A 137 -12.52 -10.87 -10.37
C ILE A 137 -11.74 -10.14 -11.46
N ILE A 138 -12.03 -10.36 -12.73
CA ILE A 138 -11.40 -9.63 -13.85
C ILE A 138 -11.76 -8.15 -13.79
N VAL A 139 -13.03 -7.82 -13.55
CA VAL A 139 -13.50 -6.44 -13.43
C VAL A 139 -12.81 -5.72 -12.26
N THR A 140 -12.77 -6.35 -11.10
CA THR A 140 -12.13 -5.78 -9.90
C THR A 140 -10.62 -5.62 -10.05
N GLY A 141 -9.94 -6.60 -10.65
CA GLY A 141 -8.51 -6.55 -10.96
C GLY A 141 -8.19 -5.45 -11.98
N SER A 142 -9.00 -5.33 -13.03
CA SER A 142 -8.86 -4.27 -14.04
C SER A 142 -9.09 -2.89 -13.43
N ALA A 143 -10.10 -2.73 -12.57
CA ALA A 143 -10.34 -1.50 -11.84
C ALA A 143 -9.13 -1.13 -10.97
N ASN A 144 -8.58 -2.09 -10.22
CA ASN A 144 -7.39 -1.85 -9.39
C ASN A 144 -6.20 -1.35 -10.24
N LEU A 145 -5.94 -1.97 -11.38
CA LEU A 145 -4.87 -1.56 -12.29
C LEU A 145 -5.07 -0.14 -12.82
N ILE A 146 -6.26 0.15 -13.37
CA ILE A 146 -6.57 1.46 -13.95
C ILE A 146 -6.45 2.57 -12.90
N PHE A 147 -7.04 2.39 -11.73
CA PHE A 147 -7.02 3.40 -10.67
C PHE A 147 -5.66 3.53 -10.00
N THR A 148 -4.83 2.48 -9.97
CA THR A 148 -3.43 2.58 -9.54
C THR A 148 -2.61 3.43 -10.51
N VAL A 149 -2.82 3.27 -11.83
CA VAL A 149 -2.16 4.14 -12.82
C VAL A 149 -2.60 5.60 -12.64
N ILE A 150 -3.89 5.85 -12.42
CA ILE A 150 -4.41 7.20 -12.13
C ILE A 150 -3.75 7.76 -10.86
N ALA A 151 -3.54 6.94 -9.82
CA ALA A 151 -2.90 7.36 -8.59
C ALA A 151 -1.50 7.95 -8.82
N ILE A 152 -0.70 7.33 -9.69
CA ILE A 152 0.67 7.80 -10.01
C ILE A 152 0.66 9.25 -10.49
N PHE A 153 -0.30 9.64 -11.33
CA PHE A 153 -0.42 11.00 -11.85
C PHE A 153 -1.12 11.99 -10.90
N THR A 154 -1.82 11.47 -9.91
CA THR A 154 -2.70 12.25 -9.04
C THR A 154 -2.03 12.61 -7.71
N VAL A 155 -1.15 11.75 -7.21
CA VAL A 155 -0.52 11.87 -5.89
C VAL A 155 0.25 13.18 -5.72
N ASP A 156 0.97 13.62 -6.76
CA ASP A 156 1.73 14.87 -6.72
C ASP A 156 0.86 16.11 -6.88
N LYS A 157 -0.29 15.99 -7.54
CA LYS A 157 -1.20 17.11 -7.79
C LYS A 157 -2.10 17.43 -6.60
N LEU A 158 -2.71 16.42 -5.99
CA LEU A 158 -3.69 16.61 -4.91
C LEU A 158 -3.07 16.65 -3.50
N GLY A 159 -1.88 16.08 -3.34
CA GLY A 159 -1.22 15.98 -2.03
C GLY A 159 -1.57 14.69 -1.28
N ARG A 160 -0.61 14.27 -0.45
CA ARG A 160 -0.66 12.95 0.19
C ARG A 160 -1.76 12.86 1.24
N ARG A 161 -1.85 13.86 2.11
CA ARG A 161 -2.85 13.91 3.18
C ARG A 161 -4.27 14.02 2.64
N ALA A 162 -4.49 14.82 1.60
CA ALA A 162 -5.80 14.99 0.98
C ALA A 162 -6.30 13.67 0.38
N LEU A 163 -5.46 12.95 -0.38
CA LEU A 163 -5.79 11.65 -0.95
C LEU A 163 -6.06 10.59 0.11
N MET A 164 -5.25 10.54 1.18
CA MET A 164 -5.46 9.61 2.29
C MET A 164 -6.80 9.85 3.00
N ARG A 165 -7.16 11.12 3.23
CA ARG A 165 -8.47 11.50 3.81
C ARG A 165 -9.63 11.12 2.90
N PHE A 166 -9.50 11.42 1.60
CA PHE A 166 -10.50 11.04 0.60
C PHE A 166 -10.73 9.52 0.62
N GLY A 167 -9.66 8.71 0.55
CA GLY A 167 -9.77 7.25 0.55
C GLY A 167 -10.40 6.70 1.82
N ALA A 168 -9.95 7.14 2.99
CA ALA A 168 -10.48 6.68 4.26
C ALA A 168 -11.97 7.04 4.43
N LEU A 169 -12.37 8.25 4.07
CA LEU A 169 -13.78 8.69 4.14
C LEU A 169 -14.66 7.94 3.13
N SER A 170 -14.18 7.81 1.88
CA SER A 170 -14.92 7.09 0.84
C SER A 170 -15.14 5.64 1.22
N LEU A 171 -14.10 4.94 1.73
CA LEU A 171 -14.22 3.56 2.20
C LEU A 171 -15.18 3.45 3.39
N THR A 172 -15.17 4.41 4.31
CA THR A 172 -16.14 4.46 5.42
C THR A 172 -17.57 4.44 4.88
N LEU A 173 -17.88 5.35 3.95
CA LEU A 173 -19.23 5.46 3.39
C LEU A 173 -19.63 4.21 2.58
N ILE A 174 -18.72 3.70 1.77
CA ILE A 174 -18.96 2.51 0.95
C ILE A 174 -19.23 1.29 1.83
N TYR A 175 -18.43 1.06 2.87
CA TYR A 175 -18.63 -0.10 3.77
C TYR A 175 -19.87 0.03 4.63
N LEU A 176 -20.28 1.25 5.02
CA LEU A 176 -21.57 1.45 5.66
C LEU A 176 -22.72 1.03 4.74
N VAL A 177 -22.68 1.45 3.47
CA VAL A 177 -23.71 1.08 2.49
C VAL A 177 -23.66 -0.42 2.19
N MET A 178 -22.45 -1.02 2.04
CA MET A 178 -22.30 -2.46 1.84
C MET A 178 -22.88 -3.26 3.00
N GLY A 179 -22.61 -2.87 4.25
CA GLY A 179 -23.19 -3.51 5.42
C GLY A 179 -24.72 -3.41 5.42
N CYS A 180 -25.28 -2.25 5.04
CA CYS A 180 -26.74 -2.11 4.88
C CYS A 180 -27.28 -3.03 3.76
N CYS A 181 -26.56 -3.16 2.63
CA CYS A 181 -26.99 -4.07 1.56
C CYS A 181 -27.05 -5.52 2.05
N TYR A 182 -26.05 -5.99 2.80
CA TYR A 182 -26.06 -7.35 3.36
C TYR A 182 -27.16 -7.51 4.42
N PHE A 183 -27.37 -6.51 5.28
CA PHE A 183 -28.40 -6.54 6.31
C PHE A 183 -29.83 -6.63 5.73
N PHE A 184 -30.10 -5.91 4.63
CA PHE A 184 -31.38 -5.94 3.92
C PHE A 184 -31.45 -7.00 2.81
N GLU A 185 -30.46 -7.89 2.72
CA GLU A 185 -30.36 -8.96 1.71
C GLU A 185 -30.44 -8.44 0.25
N ILE A 186 -29.98 -7.20 0.02
CA ILE A 186 -29.91 -6.60 -1.31
C ILE A 186 -28.74 -7.24 -2.06
N GLN A 187 -29.04 -7.99 -3.11
CA GLN A 187 -28.08 -8.74 -3.90
C GLN A 187 -27.87 -8.13 -5.30
N GLY A 188 -26.88 -8.63 -6.02
CA GLY A 188 -26.65 -8.35 -7.43
C GLY A 188 -25.78 -7.13 -7.70
N PHE A 189 -26.07 -6.42 -8.80
CA PHE A 189 -25.19 -5.40 -9.37
C PHE A 189 -24.77 -4.28 -8.43
N LEU A 190 -25.60 -3.89 -7.47
CA LEU A 190 -25.26 -2.83 -6.51
C LEU A 190 -24.05 -3.20 -5.65
N LEU A 191 -23.99 -4.45 -5.15
CA LEU A 191 -22.84 -4.93 -4.38
C LEU A 191 -21.57 -4.98 -5.21
N LEU A 192 -21.64 -5.45 -6.45
CA LEU A 192 -20.49 -5.41 -7.36
C LEU A 192 -20.00 -3.98 -7.57
N LEU A 193 -20.91 -3.04 -7.82
CA LEU A 193 -20.57 -1.63 -8.00
C LEU A 193 -19.86 -1.06 -6.77
N LEU A 194 -20.36 -1.37 -5.55
CA LEU A 194 -19.74 -0.92 -4.29
C LEU A 194 -18.35 -1.52 -4.08
N VAL A 195 -18.16 -2.81 -4.43
CA VAL A 195 -16.85 -3.47 -4.39
C VAL A 195 -15.87 -2.80 -5.35
N VAL A 196 -16.27 -2.57 -6.60
CA VAL A 196 -15.42 -1.90 -7.60
C VAL A 196 -15.08 -0.48 -7.15
N LEU A 197 -16.04 0.24 -6.59
CA LEU A 197 -15.84 1.60 -6.09
C LEU A 197 -14.90 1.63 -4.88
N ALA A 198 -15.00 0.66 -3.96
CA ALA A 198 -14.08 0.52 -2.85
C ALA A 198 -12.65 0.28 -3.33
N ILE A 199 -12.45 -0.62 -4.29
CA ILE A 199 -11.15 -0.90 -4.89
C ILE A 199 -10.60 0.35 -5.60
N ALA A 200 -11.42 1.06 -6.36
CA ALA A 200 -11.02 2.28 -7.05
C ALA A 200 -10.57 3.38 -6.06
N CYS A 201 -11.38 3.66 -5.03
CA CYS A 201 -11.05 4.64 -4.01
C CYS A 201 -9.76 4.26 -3.25
N TYR A 202 -9.59 2.99 -2.91
CA TYR A 202 -8.38 2.49 -2.26
C TYR A 202 -7.15 2.64 -3.16
N ALA A 203 -7.23 2.19 -4.40
CA ALA A 203 -6.10 2.20 -5.34
C ALA A 203 -5.58 3.61 -5.61
N VAL A 204 -6.48 4.60 -5.78
CA VAL A 204 -6.10 6.01 -5.97
C VAL A 204 -5.49 6.62 -4.71
N SER A 205 -5.80 6.10 -3.54
CA SER A 205 -5.45 6.72 -2.26
C SER A 205 -4.54 5.85 -1.40
N LEU A 206 -5.11 5.10 -0.48
CA LEU A 206 -4.39 4.33 0.54
C LEU A 206 -3.39 3.34 -0.06
N GLY A 207 -3.71 2.71 -1.19
CA GLY A 207 -2.86 1.71 -1.83
C GLY A 207 -1.49 2.24 -2.25
N ALA A 208 -1.47 3.36 -2.94
CA ALA A 208 -0.25 3.95 -3.47
C ALA A 208 0.39 4.95 -2.48
N VAL A 209 -0.44 5.81 -1.84
CA VAL A 209 0.03 6.99 -1.11
C VAL A 209 0.74 6.61 0.19
N VAL A 210 0.35 5.54 0.87
CA VAL A 210 1.01 5.11 2.13
C VAL A 210 2.50 4.84 1.91
N TRP A 211 2.89 4.19 0.82
CA TRP A 211 4.30 3.91 0.50
C TRP A 211 5.10 5.19 0.27
N VAL A 212 4.49 6.18 -0.40
CA VAL A 212 5.10 7.50 -0.61
C VAL A 212 5.30 8.20 0.73
N ILE A 213 4.27 8.24 1.58
CA ILE A 213 4.34 8.85 2.90
C ILE A 213 5.44 8.18 3.75
N LEU A 214 5.50 6.86 3.80
CA LEU A 214 6.53 6.14 4.56
C LEU A 214 7.95 6.47 4.07
N ALA A 215 8.12 6.77 2.79
CA ALA A 215 9.42 7.22 2.26
C ALA A 215 9.73 8.69 2.60
N GLU A 216 8.71 9.53 2.78
CA GLU A 216 8.85 10.98 2.99
C GLU A 216 8.92 11.38 4.48
N ILE A 217 8.18 10.71 5.38
CA ILE A 217 8.11 11.12 6.80
C ILE A 217 9.35 10.75 7.62
N PHE A 218 10.14 9.77 7.17
CA PHE A 218 11.29 9.33 7.94
C PHE A 218 12.56 10.08 7.55
N PRO A 219 13.32 10.59 8.55
CA PRO A 219 14.61 11.21 8.32
C PRO A 219 15.55 10.29 7.54
N THR A 220 16.33 10.86 6.63
CA THR A 220 17.23 10.09 5.73
C THR A 220 18.12 9.11 6.49
N ARG A 221 18.62 9.53 7.66
CA ARG A 221 19.52 8.76 8.51
C ARG A 221 18.95 7.43 9.00
N VAL A 222 17.65 7.36 9.26
CA VAL A 222 16.99 6.20 9.86
C VAL A 222 15.94 5.59 8.94
N ARG A 223 15.74 6.17 7.75
CA ARG A 223 14.67 5.82 6.82
C ARG A 223 14.60 4.33 6.51
N GLY A 224 15.73 3.71 6.15
CA GLY A 224 15.75 2.29 5.80
C GLY A 224 15.21 1.40 6.95
N THR A 225 15.67 1.64 8.17
CA THR A 225 15.21 0.88 9.35
C THR A 225 13.76 1.20 9.70
N ALA A 226 13.37 2.48 9.62
CA ALA A 226 12.02 2.91 9.94
C ALA A 226 10.97 2.38 8.93
N VAL A 227 11.30 2.39 7.64
CA VAL A 227 10.47 1.77 6.59
C VAL A 227 10.38 0.26 6.81
N ALA A 228 11.48 -0.43 7.14
CA ALA A 228 11.46 -1.86 7.43
C ALA A 228 10.54 -2.21 8.61
N ILE A 229 10.58 -1.43 9.70
CA ILE A 229 9.67 -1.59 10.85
C ILE A 229 8.21 -1.40 10.42
N SER A 230 7.92 -0.32 9.67
CA SER A 230 6.56 -0.03 9.20
C SER A 230 6.05 -1.10 8.23
N THR A 231 6.91 -1.62 7.35
CA THR A 231 6.60 -2.73 6.44
C THR A 231 6.33 -4.02 7.19
N PHE A 232 7.12 -4.32 8.23
CA PHE A 232 6.84 -5.47 9.10
C PHE A 232 5.48 -5.33 9.79
N ALA A 233 5.17 -4.16 10.35
CA ALA A 233 3.87 -3.90 10.96
C ALA A 233 2.71 -4.02 9.95
N LEU A 234 2.92 -3.59 8.71
CA LEU A 234 1.97 -3.74 7.61
C LEU A 234 1.63 -5.21 7.35
N TRP A 235 2.65 -6.05 7.17
CA TRP A 235 2.43 -7.47 6.89
C TRP A 235 1.90 -8.24 8.09
N ALA A 236 2.31 -7.89 9.32
CA ALA A 236 1.70 -8.42 10.53
C ALA A 236 0.21 -8.07 10.63
N ALA A 237 -0.15 -6.81 10.32
CA ALA A 237 -1.54 -6.37 10.26
C ALA A 237 -2.34 -7.08 9.16
N CYS A 238 -1.73 -7.32 7.99
CA CYS A 238 -2.33 -8.10 6.90
C CYS A 238 -2.61 -9.54 7.34
N PHE A 239 -1.65 -10.20 7.98
CA PHE A 239 -1.82 -11.55 8.53
C PHE A 239 -2.98 -11.61 9.53
N ILE A 240 -2.99 -10.70 10.51
CA ILE A 240 -4.06 -10.64 11.52
C ILE A 240 -5.43 -10.44 10.85
N LEU A 241 -5.53 -9.49 9.91
CA LEU A 241 -6.75 -9.21 9.17
C LEU A 241 -7.27 -10.46 8.44
N THR A 242 -6.40 -11.08 7.64
CA THR A 242 -6.77 -12.24 6.83
C THR A 242 -7.16 -13.44 7.68
N TYR A 243 -6.42 -13.68 8.78
CA TYR A 243 -6.71 -14.76 9.71
C TYR A 243 -8.02 -14.55 10.49
N THR A 244 -8.31 -13.31 10.88
CA THR A 244 -9.49 -13.00 11.70
C THR A 244 -10.76 -12.82 10.89
N PHE A 245 -10.69 -12.57 9.58
CA PHE A 245 -11.87 -12.34 8.76
C PHE A 245 -12.91 -13.48 8.82
N PRO A 246 -12.58 -14.76 8.65
CA PRO A 246 -13.57 -15.83 8.75
C PRO A 246 -14.23 -15.89 10.13
N ILE A 247 -13.49 -15.60 11.18
CA ILE A 247 -14.01 -15.57 12.57
C ILE A 247 -15.00 -14.42 12.72
N LEU A 248 -14.67 -13.24 12.22
CA LEU A 248 -15.52 -12.06 12.25
C LEU A 248 -16.79 -12.29 11.40
N ASN A 249 -16.62 -12.81 10.19
CA ASN A 249 -17.74 -13.07 9.28
C ASN A 249 -18.73 -14.11 9.85
N ASN A 250 -18.23 -15.13 10.54
CA ASN A 250 -19.07 -16.14 11.21
C ASN A 250 -19.76 -15.61 12.46
N SER A 251 -19.16 -14.65 13.19
CA SER A 251 -19.69 -14.14 14.45
C SER A 251 -20.57 -12.91 14.28
N LEU A 252 -20.23 -12.01 13.37
CA LEU A 252 -20.91 -10.74 13.15
C LEU A 252 -21.80 -10.72 11.90
N GLY A 253 -21.69 -11.74 11.05
CA GLY A 253 -22.25 -11.72 9.70
C GLY A 253 -21.44 -10.84 8.74
N ALA A 254 -21.81 -10.87 7.46
CA ALA A 254 -21.18 -10.02 6.45
C ALA A 254 -21.46 -8.54 6.71
N ASP A 255 -22.70 -8.22 7.09
CA ASP A 255 -23.15 -6.87 7.43
C ASP A 255 -22.35 -6.25 8.58
N GLY A 256 -22.26 -6.95 9.72
CA GLY A 256 -21.49 -6.51 10.89
C GLY A 256 -20.00 -6.39 10.60
N THR A 257 -19.43 -7.27 9.78
CA THR A 257 -18.03 -7.24 9.39
C THR A 257 -17.72 -6.00 8.54
N PHE A 258 -18.57 -5.66 7.56
CA PHE A 258 -18.36 -4.44 6.77
C PHE A 258 -18.56 -3.16 7.59
N TRP A 259 -19.52 -3.14 8.52
CA TRP A 259 -19.66 -2.00 9.45
C TRP A 259 -18.44 -1.84 10.36
N LEU A 260 -17.83 -2.94 10.83
CA LEU A 260 -16.59 -2.89 11.58
C LEU A 260 -15.45 -2.27 10.74
N TYR A 261 -15.28 -2.68 9.48
CA TYR A 261 -14.28 -2.07 8.60
C TYR A 261 -14.58 -0.60 8.29
N GLY A 262 -15.87 -0.24 8.17
CA GLY A 262 -16.29 1.15 8.07
C GLY A 262 -15.87 1.99 9.29
N ALA A 263 -16.06 1.45 10.49
CA ALA A 263 -15.63 2.10 11.74
C ALA A 263 -14.10 2.24 11.82
N ILE A 264 -13.34 1.23 11.40
CA ILE A 264 -11.87 1.30 11.31
C ILE A 264 -11.44 2.38 10.30
N CYS A 265 -12.09 2.47 9.14
CA CYS A 265 -11.82 3.51 8.14
C CYS A 265 -12.12 4.90 8.67
N LEU A 266 -13.20 5.07 9.43
CA LEU A 266 -13.52 6.34 10.09
C LEU A 266 -12.46 6.73 11.12
N ALA A 267 -12.03 5.79 11.96
CA ALA A 267 -10.94 6.00 12.91
C ALA A 267 -9.63 6.39 12.18
N GLY A 268 -9.32 5.74 11.07
CA GLY A 268 -8.21 6.08 10.19
C GLY A 268 -8.33 7.48 9.59
N TYR A 269 -9.51 7.86 9.12
CA TYR A 269 -9.79 9.23 8.64
C TYR A 269 -9.52 10.28 9.71
N LEU A 270 -9.99 10.06 10.94
CA LEU A 270 -9.75 10.97 12.07
C LEU A 270 -8.24 11.03 12.40
N PHE A 271 -7.57 9.87 12.45
CA PHE A 271 -6.13 9.82 12.69
C PHE A 271 -5.35 10.61 11.64
N ILE A 272 -5.62 10.41 10.35
CA ILE A 272 -4.97 11.12 9.25
C ILE A 272 -5.25 12.62 9.37
N THR A 273 -6.49 12.99 9.69
CA THR A 273 -6.88 14.40 9.79
C THR A 273 -6.15 15.13 10.93
N PHE A 274 -5.93 14.50 12.08
CA PHE A 274 -5.36 15.15 13.24
C PHE A 274 -3.85 14.93 13.43
N ARG A 275 -3.28 13.86 12.86
CA ARG A 275 -1.91 13.44 13.15
C ARG A 275 -0.96 13.45 11.96
N LEU A 276 -1.48 13.31 10.72
CA LEU A 276 -0.63 13.27 9.54
C LEU A 276 -0.36 14.70 9.04
N PRO A 277 0.90 15.14 8.95
CA PRO A 277 1.25 16.37 8.27
C PRO A 277 1.08 16.24 6.75
N GLU A 278 0.93 17.36 6.05
CA GLU A 278 1.03 17.37 4.59
C GLU A 278 2.49 17.39 4.17
N THR A 279 2.86 16.46 3.29
CA THR A 279 4.24 16.33 2.81
C THR A 279 4.45 16.90 1.40
N LYS A 280 3.37 17.28 0.72
CA LYS A 280 3.41 17.83 -0.65
C LYS A 280 4.31 19.08 -0.71
N GLN A 281 5.25 19.08 -1.67
CA GLN A 281 6.17 20.18 -1.96
C GLN A 281 7.03 20.65 -0.76
N LYS A 282 7.16 19.81 0.26
CA LYS A 282 8.09 20.09 1.38
C LYS A 282 9.38 19.30 1.18
N SER A 283 10.50 19.92 1.54
CA SER A 283 11.76 19.19 1.63
C SER A 283 11.74 18.19 2.79
N LEU A 284 12.56 17.16 2.72
CA LEU A 284 12.64 16.16 3.80
C LEU A 284 13.03 16.80 5.14
N GLU A 285 13.89 17.81 5.09
CA GLU A 285 14.34 18.58 6.26
C GLU A 285 13.21 19.40 6.88
N GLU A 286 12.31 19.95 6.06
CA GLU A 286 11.13 20.72 6.54
C GLU A 286 10.13 19.77 7.21
N ILE A 287 9.88 18.59 6.62
CA ILE A 287 9.01 17.56 7.20
C ILE A 287 9.57 17.08 8.53
N GLU A 288 10.89 16.85 8.59
CA GLU A 288 11.57 16.45 9.81
C GLU A 288 11.43 17.50 10.92
N LYS A 289 11.67 18.77 10.62
CA LYS A 289 11.50 19.87 11.56
C LYS A 289 10.06 19.99 12.08
N GLU A 290 9.07 19.78 11.21
CA GLU A 290 7.65 19.85 11.59
C GLU A 290 7.24 18.69 12.51
N LEU A 291 7.71 17.47 12.21
CA LEU A 291 7.40 16.27 12.98
C LEU A 291 8.17 16.16 14.30
N LEU A 292 9.36 16.75 14.36
CA LEU A 292 10.21 16.73 15.54
C LEU A 292 10.03 17.96 16.46
N LYS A 293 9.13 18.89 16.11
CA LYS A 293 8.64 19.92 17.03
C LYS A 293 7.69 19.32 18.07
#